data_1f6fb0f6a558d5c6612c1e2e929588b0
#
_entry.id   1f6fb0f6a558d5c6612c1e2e929588b0
#
_cell.length_a   1.000
_cell.length_b   1.000
_cell.length_c   1.000
_cell.angle_alpha   90.00
_cell.angle_beta   90.00
_cell.angle_gamma   90.00
#
_symmetry.space_group_name_H-M   'P 1'
#
loop_
_entity.id
_entity.type
_entity.pdbx_description
1 polymer ?
#
loop_
_entity_poly.entity_id
_entity_poly.type
_entity_poly.pdbx_seq_one_letter_code
_entity_poly.pdbx_strand_id
1 'polypeptide(L)'
;MMTMNSQYSAASLYDGGWRAEDRDQMIDEYGLTADEADEICKELADLKDRKEMDLAGELDEMIALGWTEEEAKDDPEAFLDRIGEEYKEGLTEEDIWRVWDNVWEIRKEA
;
A
#
# COMPACT_ATOMS: atom_id res chain seq x y z
N MET A 1 -20.36 1.51 -21.90
CA MET A 1 -19.77 1.69 -21.77
C MET A 1 -18.90 2.10 -21.58
N MET A 2 -18.32 2.13 -21.47
CA MET A 2 -17.49 2.37 -21.34
C MET A 2 -16.88 2.82 -20.90
N THR A 3 -17.53 3.18 -21.08
CA THR A 3 -16.77 2.91 -20.57
C THR A 3 -15.63 3.40 -19.80
N MET A 4 -15.18 3.06 -18.73
CA MET A 4 -13.90 3.44 -18.24
C MET A 4 -12.87 3.17 -19.30
N ASN A 5 -12.13 4.14 -19.67
CA ASN A 5 -11.10 3.90 -20.64
C ASN A 5 -9.73 3.82 -19.96
N SER A 6 -8.71 3.49 -20.73
CA SER A 6 -7.39 3.23 -20.22
C SER A 6 -6.72 4.42 -19.52
N GLN A 7 -7.13 5.64 -19.84
CA GLN A 7 -6.47 6.80 -19.21
C GLN A 7 -6.83 6.99 -17.74
N TYR A 8 -7.92 6.35 -17.32
CA TYR A 8 -8.34 6.41 -15.92
C TYR A 8 -8.20 5.06 -15.21
N SER A 9 -7.25 4.25 -15.65
CA SER A 9 -7.03 2.96 -14.99
C SER A 9 -6.58 3.17 -13.54
N ALA A 10 -7.01 2.28 -12.66
CA ALA A 10 -6.64 2.36 -11.27
C ALA A 10 -5.12 2.29 -11.05
N ALA A 11 -4.44 1.46 -11.85
CA ALA A 11 -2.99 1.33 -11.75
C ALA A 11 -2.29 2.67 -12.03
N SER A 12 -2.72 3.37 -13.08
CA SER A 12 -2.16 4.68 -13.41
C SER A 12 -2.42 5.71 -12.32
N LEU A 13 -3.63 5.70 -11.79
CA LEU A 13 -4.01 6.63 -10.73
C LEU A 13 -3.23 6.34 -9.45
N TYR A 14 -3.06 5.07 -9.13
CA TYR A 14 -2.28 4.70 -7.96
C TYR A 14 -0.82 5.19 -8.08
N ASP A 15 -0.23 5.01 -9.25
CA ASP A 15 1.13 5.51 -9.53
C ASP A 15 1.22 7.02 -9.42
N GLY A 16 0.15 7.72 -9.74
CA GLY A 16 0.06 9.17 -9.63
C GLY A 16 -0.21 9.68 -8.22
N GLY A 17 -0.36 8.79 -7.24
CA GLY A 17 -0.58 9.16 -5.85
C GLY A 17 -2.02 9.15 -5.41
N TRP A 18 -2.94 8.78 -6.28
CA TRP A 18 -4.36 8.73 -5.92
C TRP A 18 -4.66 7.51 -5.04
N ARG A 19 -5.53 7.70 -4.07
CA ARG A 19 -5.94 6.63 -3.15
C ARG A 19 -7.46 6.62 -3.03
N ALA A 20 -7.99 5.57 -2.43
CA ALA A 20 -9.45 5.42 -2.29
C ALA A 20 -10.11 6.58 -1.55
N GLU A 21 -9.43 7.16 -0.58
CA GLU A 21 -9.95 8.30 0.18
C GLU A 21 -10.03 9.59 -0.62
N ASP A 22 -9.42 9.63 -1.80
CA ASP A 22 -9.41 10.81 -2.68
C ASP A 22 -10.59 10.82 -3.66
N ARG A 23 -11.59 10.00 -3.40
CA ARG A 23 -12.74 9.81 -4.29
C ARG A 23 -13.35 11.11 -4.78
N ASP A 24 -13.70 12.00 -3.87
CA ASP A 24 -14.37 13.27 -4.23
C ASP A 24 -13.48 14.14 -5.11
N GLN A 25 -12.21 14.16 -4.79
CA GLN A 25 -11.24 14.92 -5.56
C GLN A 25 -11.07 14.37 -6.96
N MET A 26 -11.08 13.05 -7.10
CA MET A 26 -11.03 12.40 -8.42
C MET A 26 -12.26 12.73 -9.26
N ILE A 27 -13.42 12.78 -8.63
CA ILE A 27 -14.65 13.15 -9.34
C ILE A 27 -14.52 14.55 -9.92
N ASP A 28 -14.04 15.49 -9.12
CA ASP A 28 -13.83 16.87 -9.56
C ASP A 28 -12.77 16.98 -10.66
N GLU A 29 -11.66 16.29 -10.47
CA GLU A 29 -10.50 16.40 -11.35
C GLU A 29 -10.76 15.80 -12.74
N TYR A 30 -11.42 14.65 -12.78
CA TYR A 30 -11.60 13.89 -14.01
C TYR A 30 -13.04 13.85 -14.52
N GLY A 31 -13.95 14.52 -13.82
CA GLY A 31 -15.35 14.54 -14.21
C GLY A 31 -16.03 13.18 -14.16
N LEU A 32 -15.64 12.36 -13.20
CA LEU A 32 -16.17 10.99 -13.07
C LEU A 32 -17.59 11.01 -12.51
N THR A 33 -18.36 9.97 -12.86
CA THR A 33 -19.64 9.73 -12.18
C THR A 33 -19.37 9.07 -10.85
N ALA A 34 -20.36 9.07 -9.96
CA ALA A 34 -20.23 8.42 -8.67
C ALA A 34 -19.90 6.93 -8.82
N ASP A 35 -20.54 6.25 -9.77
CA ASP A 35 -20.30 4.83 -10.02
C ASP A 35 -18.89 4.55 -10.51
N GLU A 36 -18.40 5.38 -11.42
CA GLU A 36 -17.02 5.25 -11.92
C GLU A 36 -16.02 5.46 -10.80
N ALA A 37 -16.25 6.47 -9.97
CA ALA A 37 -15.37 6.75 -8.85
C ALA A 37 -15.37 5.61 -7.83
N ASP A 38 -16.52 5.03 -7.57
CA ASP A 38 -16.62 3.90 -6.64
C ASP A 38 -15.84 2.68 -7.14
N GLU A 39 -15.93 2.38 -8.42
CA GLU A 39 -15.18 1.27 -9.01
C GLU A 39 -13.67 1.52 -8.94
N ILE A 40 -13.25 2.71 -9.28
CA ILE A 40 -11.84 3.08 -9.23
C ILE A 40 -11.32 2.98 -7.78
N CYS A 41 -12.08 3.50 -6.84
CA CYS A 41 -11.68 3.45 -5.43
C CYS A 41 -11.54 2.02 -4.92
N LYS A 42 -12.44 1.14 -5.34
CA LYS A 42 -12.37 -0.27 -4.98
C LYS A 42 -11.09 -0.90 -5.52
N GLU A 43 -10.74 -0.62 -6.77
CA GLU A 43 -9.52 -1.14 -7.38
C GLU A 43 -8.28 -0.53 -6.73
N LEU A 44 -8.32 0.75 -6.36
CA LEU A 44 -7.21 1.39 -5.67
C LEU A 44 -6.95 0.74 -4.31
N ALA A 45 -8.02 0.43 -3.58
CA ALA A 45 -7.91 -0.26 -2.31
C ALA A 45 -7.32 -1.66 -2.48
N ASP A 46 -7.74 -2.37 -3.52
CA ASP A 46 -7.20 -3.70 -3.82
C ASP A 46 -5.72 -3.65 -4.16
N LEU A 47 -5.31 -2.65 -4.94
CA LEU A 47 -3.90 -2.46 -5.29
C LEU A 47 -3.05 -2.21 -4.04
N LYS A 48 -3.55 -1.37 -3.15
CA LYS A 48 -2.85 -1.08 -1.92
C LYS A 48 -2.74 -2.33 -1.05
N ASP A 49 -3.82 -3.09 -0.93
CA ASP A 49 -3.83 -4.34 -0.17
C ASP A 49 -2.79 -5.32 -0.70
N ARG A 50 -2.69 -5.46 -2.01
CA ARG A 50 -1.70 -6.35 -2.62
C ARG A 50 -0.28 -5.91 -2.29
N LYS A 51 -0.03 -4.61 -2.37
CA LYS A 51 1.29 -4.07 -2.04
C LYS A 51 1.62 -4.30 -0.57
N GLU A 52 0.66 -4.15 0.31
CA GLU A 52 0.84 -4.42 1.72
C GLU A 52 1.09 -5.90 1.99
N MET A 53 0.41 -6.77 1.27
CA MET A 53 0.63 -8.22 1.40
C MET A 53 2.03 -8.62 0.93
N ASP A 54 2.50 -8.06 -0.17
CA ASP A 54 3.85 -8.31 -0.66
C ASP A 54 4.88 -7.82 0.37
N LEU A 55 4.65 -6.64 0.91
CA LEU A 55 5.52 -6.09 1.95
C LEU A 55 5.51 -6.98 3.20
N ALA A 56 4.33 -7.47 3.60
CA ALA A 56 4.22 -8.35 4.76
C ALA A 56 5.06 -9.61 4.58
N GLY A 57 5.08 -10.17 3.38
CA GLY A 57 5.93 -11.32 3.05
C GLY A 57 7.41 -11.03 3.22
N GLU A 58 7.85 -9.86 2.75
CA GLU A 58 9.24 -9.44 2.89
C GLU A 58 9.59 -9.20 4.36
N LEU A 59 8.71 -8.55 5.10
CA LEU A 59 8.94 -8.29 6.52
C LEU A 59 9.00 -9.59 7.33
N ASP A 60 8.15 -10.55 6.98
CA ASP A 60 8.14 -11.85 7.61
C ASP A 60 9.47 -12.57 7.38
N GLU A 61 10.02 -12.46 6.19
CA GLU A 61 11.33 -13.00 5.85
C GLU A 61 12.43 -12.33 6.67
N MET A 62 12.37 -11.01 6.84
CA MET A 62 13.32 -10.27 7.66
C MET A 62 13.30 -10.76 9.10
N ILE A 63 12.12 -11.03 9.64
CA ILE A 63 11.97 -11.57 10.98
C ILE A 63 12.63 -12.95 11.08
N ALA A 64 12.43 -13.77 10.05
CA ALA A 64 13.06 -15.09 10.00
C ALA A 64 14.59 -15.00 9.98
N LEU A 65 15.13 -13.90 9.44
CA LEU A 65 16.58 -13.65 9.39
C LEU A 65 17.13 -13.06 10.68
N GLY A 66 16.28 -12.75 11.62
CA GLY A 66 16.71 -12.28 12.94
C GLY A 66 16.31 -10.86 13.33
N TRP A 67 15.60 -10.16 12.47
CA TRP A 67 15.12 -8.83 12.82
C TRP A 67 14.07 -8.92 13.94
N THR A 68 14.17 -8.03 14.91
CA THR A 68 13.18 -7.94 15.99
C THR A 68 12.38 -6.65 15.87
N GLU A 69 11.26 -6.63 16.55
CA GLU A 69 10.38 -5.46 16.59
C GLU A 69 11.15 -4.23 17.08
N GLU A 70 11.96 -4.41 18.12
CA GLU A 70 12.74 -3.32 18.72
C GLU A 70 13.87 -2.84 17.84
N GLU A 71 14.55 -3.75 17.16
CA GLU A 71 15.67 -3.37 16.27
C GLU A 71 15.23 -2.43 15.17
N ALA A 72 14.06 -2.68 14.61
CA ALA A 72 13.51 -1.80 13.57
C ALA A 72 13.24 -0.40 14.11
N LYS A 73 12.75 -0.31 15.33
CA LYS A 73 12.44 0.98 15.96
C LYS A 73 13.69 1.72 16.42
N ASP A 74 14.72 0.97 16.83
CA ASP A 74 15.99 1.57 17.26
C ASP A 74 16.76 2.17 16.09
N ASP A 75 16.69 1.55 14.92
CA ASP A 75 17.37 2.05 13.73
C ASP A 75 16.42 2.01 12.53
N PRO A 76 15.47 2.96 12.47
CA PRO A 76 14.48 2.99 11.38
C PRO A 76 15.11 3.11 10.00
N GLU A 77 16.22 3.83 9.87
CA GLU A 77 16.89 4.00 8.58
C GLU A 77 17.41 2.68 8.04
N ALA A 78 18.09 1.91 8.88
CA ALA A 78 18.60 0.61 8.48
C ALA A 78 17.46 -0.35 8.14
N PHE A 79 16.39 -0.30 8.92
CA PHE A 79 15.21 -1.12 8.68
C PHE A 79 14.59 -0.78 7.31
N LEU A 80 14.36 0.49 7.05
CA LEU A 80 13.76 0.92 5.77
C LEU A 80 14.68 0.64 4.60
N ASP A 81 15.98 0.81 4.78
CA ASP A 81 16.97 0.51 3.74
C ASP A 81 17.01 -0.98 3.40
N ARG A 82 16.78 -1.83 4.39
CA ARG A 82 16.80 -3.27 4.20
C ARG A 82 15.62 -3.74 3.34
N ILE A 83 14.50 -3.01 3.41
CA ILE A 83 13.33 -3.34 2.59
C ILE A 83 13.61 -2.91 1.15
N GLY A 84 13.40 -3.81 0.20
CA GLY A 84 13.61 -3.49 -1.21
C GLY A 84 12.69 -2.37 -1.68
N GLU A 85 13.19 -1.55 -2.60
CA GLU A 85 12.41 -0.44 -3.15
C GLU A 85 11.07 -0.89 -3.73
N GLU A 86 11.05 -2.06 -4.34
CA GLU A 86 9.84 -2.62 -4.94
C GLU A 86 8.72 -2.83 -3.91
N TYR A 87 9.09 -3.09 -2.66
CA TYR A 87 8.11 -3.30 -1.59
C TYR A 87 7.65 -2.00 -0.96
N LYS A 88 8.41 -0.92 -1.16
CA LYS A 88 8.07 0.39 -0.61
C LYS A 88 7.32 1.25 -1.60
N GLU A 89 7.40 0.92 -2.87
CA GLU A 89 6.78 1.70 -3.93
C GLU A 89 5.27 1.79 -3.74
N GLY A 90 4.76 3.00 -3.71
CA GLY A 90 3.33 3.23 -3.56
C GLY A 90 2.84 3.17 -2.11
N LEU A 91 3.74 2.94 -1.15
CA LEU A 91 3.38 2.92 0.27
C LEU A 91 4.13 4.03 1.01
N THR A 92 3.51 4.58 2.05
CA THR A 92 4.14 5.58 2.89
C THR A 92 4.91 4.88 4.01
N GLU A 93 5.77 5.61 4.70
CA GLU A 93 6.44 5.07 5.89
C GLU A 93 5.42 4.60 6.93
N GLU A 94 4.36 5.36 7.09
CA GLU A 94 3.28 5.00 8.02
C GLU A 94 2.65 3.66 7.65
N ASP A 95 2.44 3.43 6.35
CA ASP A 95 1.92 2.15 5.87
C ASP A 95 2.89 1.01 6.19
N ILE A 96 4.18 1.24 6.00
CA ILE A 96 5.22 0.24 6.26
C ILE A 96 5.23 -0.14 7.74
N TRP A 97 5.20 0.86 8.61
CA TRP A 97 5.19 0.60 10.06
C TRP A 97 3.93 -0.11 10.51
N ARG A 98 2.79 0.23 9.91
CA ARG A 98 1.53 -0.45 10.21
C ARG A 98 1.60 -1.93 9.83
N VAL A 99 2.14 -2.23 8.64
CA VAL A 99 2.30 -3.62 8.20
C VAL A 99 3.27 -4.37 9.12
N TRP A 100 4.37 -3.72 9.52
CA TRP A 100 5.34 -4.29 10.47
C TRP A 100 4.66 -4.68 11.77
N ASP A 101 3.89 -3.78 12.33
CA ASP A 101 3.15 -4.04 13.57
C ASP A 101 2.15 -5.19 13.40
N ASN A 102 1.47 -5.23 12.27
CA ASN A 102 0.51 -6.29 11.98
C ASN A 102 1.16 -7.67 11.86
N VAL A 103 2.32 -7.74 11.21
CA VAL A 103 3.06 -9.00 11.07
C VAL A 103 3.44 -9.53 12.46
N TRP A 104 3.93 -8.66 13.35
CA TRP A 104 4.25 -9.06 14.70
C TRP A 104 3.03 -9.49 15.50
N GLU A 105 1.92 -8.77 15.33
CA GLU A 105 0.66 -9.11 15.99
C GLU A 105 0.22 -10.52 15.63
N ILE A 106 0.27 -10.85 14.34
CA ILE A 106 -0.11 -12.17 13.85
C ILE A 106 0.81 -13.24 14.43
N ARG A 107 2.12 -12.97 14.47
CA ARG A 107 3.08 -13.90 15.03
C ARG A 107 2.87 -14.15 16.52
N LYS A 108 2.50 -13.11 17.24
CA LYS A 108 2.24 -13.23 18.69
C LYS A 108 1.00 -14.05 18.98
N GLU A 109 0.04 -14.03 18.08
CA GLU A 109 -1.22 -14.79 18.22
C GLU A 109 -1.07 -16.24 17.78
N ALA A 110 -0.07 -16.56 16.98
CA ALA A 110 0.12 -17.89 16.41
C ALA A 110 0.70 -18.92 17.45
#